data_b27230e57bb15da2af690f6012cb6fbe
#
_entry.id   b27230e57bb15da2af690f6012cb6fbe
#
_cell.length_a   1.000
_cell.length_b   1.000
_cell.length_c   1.000
_cell.angle_alpha   90.00
_cell.angle_beta   90.00
_cell.angle_gamma   90.00
#
_symmetry.space_group_name_H-M   'P 1'
#
loop_
_entity.id
_entity.type
_entity.pdbx_description
1 polymer ?
#
loop_
_entity_poly.entity_id
_entity_poly.type
_entity_poly.pdbx_seq_one_letter_code
_entity_poly.pdbx_strand_id
1 'polypeptide(L)' 'MKKTYHLCLSAGDEVLFRDEEDYNRGFNCFALALYKTGSTGLVESFQSTHCHEMIQTEDHHGFMYTMRQSYSKYFNHK' A
#
# COMPACT_ATOMS: atom_id res chain seq x y z
N MET A 1 2.02 -16.08 -14.73
CA MET A 1 1.05 -15.12 -15.29
C MET A 1 0.55 -14.20 -14.20
N LYS A 2 0.55 -12.89 -14.46
CA LYS A 2 0.03 -11.93 -13.50
C LYS A 2 -1.48 -12.02 -13.39
N LYS A 3 -1.97 -11.97 -12.16
CA LYS A 3 -3.41 -11.93 -11.88
C LYS A 3 -3.78 -10.57 -11.29
N THR A 4 -5.04 -10.22 -11.43
CA THR A 4 -5.57 -8.97 -10.89
C THR A 4 -6.08 -9.21 -9.46
N TYR A 5 -5.64 -8.39 -8.52
CA TYR A 5 -6.07 -8.46 -7.13
C TYR A 5 -6.60 -7.12 -6.67
N HIS A 6 -7.65 -7.17 -5.86
CA HIS A 6 -8.14 -6.01 -5.13
C HIS A 6 -7.71 -6.17 -3.68
N LEU A 7 -6.84 -5.28 -3.22
CA LEU A 7 -6.24 -5.36 -1.89
C LEU A 7 -6.70 -4.20 -1.03
N CYS A 8 -6.75 -4.44 0.28
CA CYS A 8 -7.13 -3.42 1.24
C CYS A 8 -6.15 -3.45 2.41
N LEU A 9 -5.66 -2.28 2.80
CA LEU A 9 -4.82 -2.11 3.98
C LEU A 9 -5.54 -1.26 4.99
N SER A 10 -5.67 -1.76 6.21
CA SER A 10 -6.28 -1.02 7.30
C SER A 10 -5.66 -1.44 8.63
N ALA A 11 -5.85 -0.63 9.66
CA ALA A 11 -5.42 -0.93 11.02
C ALA A 11 -6.62 -0.75 11.97
N GLY A 12 -7.72 -1.42 11.65
CA GLY A 12 -8.97 -1.29 12.42
C GLY A 12 -9.52 0.11 12.32
N ASP A 13 -9.76 0.73 13.47
CA ASP A 13 -10.32 2.09 13.53
C ASP A 13 -9.23 3.17 13.60
N GLU A 14 -7.96 2.79 13.53
CA GLU A 14 -6.87 3.76 13.59
C GLU A 14 -6.79 4.58 12.31
N VAL A 15 -6.47 5.87 12.46
CA VAL A 15 -6.23 6.74 11.31
C VAL A 15 -4.84 6.44 10.77
N LEU A 16 -4.76 5.92 9.55
CA LEU A 16 -3.50 5.58 8.90
C LEU A 16 -2.87 6.79 8.22
N PHE A 17 -3.69 7.65 7.63
CA PHE A 17 -3.21 8.79 6.86
C PHE A 17 -3.74 10.06 7.54
N ARG A 18 -2.89 10.65 8.40
CA ARG A 18 -3.26 11.76 9.26
C ARG A 18 -3.16 13.12 8.58
N ASP A 19 -2.27 13.22 7.61
CA ASP A 19 -1.99 14.48 6.93
C ASP A 19 -1.41 14.21 5.55
N GLU A 20 -1.07 15.28 4.83
CA GLU A 20 -0.56 15.19 3.47
C GLU A 20 0.75 14.40 3.40
N GLU A 21 1.61 14.53 4.40
CA GLU A 21 2.86 13.77 4.45
C GLU A 21 2.59 12.27 4.50
N ASP A 22 1.60 11.85 5.30
CA ASP A 22 1.24 10.45 5.41
C ASP A 22 0.72 9.90 4.07
N TYR A 23 -0.10 10.69 3.36
CA TYR A 23 -0.60 10.28 2.04
C TYR A 23 0.55 10.13 1.04
N ASN A 24 1.49 11.08 1.03
CA ASN A 24 2.63 11.02 0.14
C ASN A 24 3.50 9.80 0.44
N ARG A 25 3.70 9.48 1.71
CA ARG A 25 4.44 8.28 2.09
C ARG A 25 3.71 7.01 1.70
N GLY A 26 2.39 7.01 1.83
CA GLY A 26 1.56 5.89 1.38
C GLY A 26 1.75 5.62 -0.10
N PHE A 27 1.70 6.67 -0.92
CA PHE A 27 1.94 6.54 -2.36
C PHE A 27 3.35 6.02 -2.65
N ASN A 28 4.35 6.51 -1.92
CA ASN A 28 5.73 6.05 -2.09
C ASN A 28 5.89 4.59 -1.73
N CYS A 29 5.23 4.14 -0.65
CA CYS A 29 5.24 2.72 -0.26
C CYS A 29 4.56 1.85 -1.31
N PHE A 30 3.46 2.33 -1.88
CA PHE A 30 2.76 1.65 -2.95
C PHE A 30 3.67 1.49 -4.18
N ALA A 31 4.31 2.58 -4.59
CA ALA A 31 5.23 2.55 -5.72
C ALA A 31 6.41 1.61 -5.49
N LEU A 32 6.97 1.63 -4.26
CA LEU A 32 8.07 0.74 -3.89
C LEU A 32 7.64 -0.73 -3.96
N ALA A 33 6.43 -1.03 -3.47
CA ALA A 33 5.92 -2.39 -3.49
C ALA A 33 5.68 -2.87 -4.92
N LEU A 34 5.17 -2.00 -5.79
CA LEU A 34 5.01 -2.33 -7.22
C LEU A 34 6.37 -2.66 -7.84
N TYR A 35 7.36 -1.82 -7.56
CA TYR A 35 8.69 -1.99 -8.14
C TYR A 35 9.34 -3.29 -7.67
N LYS A 36 9.31 -3.56 -6.36
CA LYS A 36 9.99 -4.73 -5.78
C LYS A 36 9.36 -6.05 -6.21
N THR A 37 8.08 -6.07 -6.49
CA THR A 37 7.37 -7.30 -6.87
C THR A 37 7.13 -7.41 -8.36
N GLY A 38 7.57 -6.42 -9.13
CA GLY A 38 7.32 -6.40 -10.58
C GLY A 38 5.85 -6.33 -10.91
N SER A 39 5.07 -5.65 -10.08
CA SER A 39 3.63 -5.55 -10.24
C SER A 39 3.23 -4.30 -11.03
N THR A 40 2.01 -4.32 -11.57
CA THR A 40 1.44 -3.17 -12.27
C THR A 40 0.27 -2.63 -11.47
N GLY A 41 0.30 -1.35 -11.14
CA GLY A 41 -0.80 -0.69 -10.45
C GLY A 41 -1.88 -0.28 -11.45
N LEU A 42 -3.13 -0.59 -11.14
CA LEU A 42 -4.27 -0.24 -11.99
C LEU A 42 -5.08 0.89 -11.37
N VAL A 43 -5.37 0.80 -10.08
CA VAL A 43 -6.14 1.79 -9.35
C VAL A 43 -5.64 1.83 -7.92
N GLU A 44 -5.60 3.02 -7.32
CA GLU A 44 -5.37 3.16 -5.89
C GLU A 44 -6.32 4.21 -5.32
N SER A 45 -6.72 4.01 -4.07
CA SER A 45 -7.58 4.94 -3.35
C SER A 45 -7.16 4.94 -1.89
N PHE A 46 -6.71 6.08 -1.40
CA PHE A 46 -6.21 6.25 -0.03
C PHE A 46 -7.20 7.10 0.76
N GLN A 47 -7.76 6.51 1.81
CA GLN A 47 -8.65 7.21 2.74
C GLN A 47 -7.99 7.26 4.12
N SER A 48 -8.53 8.07 5.02
CA SER A 48 -7.86 8.30 6.31
C SER A 48 -7.63 7.02 7.12
N THR A 49 -8.54 6.04 7.04
CA THR A 49 -8.45 4.82 7.85
C THR A 49 -8.05 3.59 7.07
N HIS A 50 -8.01 3.66 5.75
CA HIS A 50 -7.67 2.50 4.92
C HIS A 50 -7.29 2.93 3.52
N CYS A 51 -6.67 2.01 2.79
CA CYS A 51 -6.43 2.21 1.37
C CYS A 51 -6.81 0.95 0.60
N HIS A 52 -7.23 1.17 -0.64
CA HIS A 52 -7.59 0.10 -1.56
C HIS A 52 -6.70 0.20 -2.79
N GLU A 53 -6.20 -0.92 -3.26
CA GLU A 53 -5.42 -0.96 -4.49
C GLU A 53 -5.93 -2.09 -5.38
N MET A 54 -5.91 -1.84 -6.69
CA MET A 54 -6.13 -2.89 -7.67
C MET A 54 -4.83 -3.02 -8.45
N ILE A 55 -4.23 -4.21 -8.41
CA ILE A 55 -2.92 -4.44 -9.02
C ILE A 55 -2.94 -5.74 -9.83
N GLN A 56 -2.01 -5.82 -10.79
CA GLN A 56 -1.70 -7.07 -11.47
C GLN A 56 -0.34 -7.55 -10.98
N THR A 57 -0.29 -8.76 -10.45
CA THR A 57 0.94 -9.27 -9.84
C THR A 57 0.97 -10.80 -9.88
N GLU A 58 2.18 -11.34 -9.81
CA GLU A 58 2.39 -12.76 -9.55
C GLU A 58 2.68 -13.03 -8.09
N ASP A 59 2.85 -11.97 -7.27
CA ASP A 59 3.25 -12.09 -5.87
C ASP A 59 2.50 -11.07 -5.01
N HIS A 60 1.21 -11.32 -4.80
CA HIS A 60 0.40 -10.40 -4.01
C HIS A 60 0.80 -10.40 -2.53
N HIS A 61 1.28 -11.52 -2.01
CA HIS A 61 1.76 -11.57 -0.61
C HIS A 61 3.00 -10.70 -0.44
N GLY A 62 3.95 -10.77 -1.37
CA GLY A 62 5.15 -9.93 -1.33
C GLY A 62 4.81 -8.47 -1.47
N PHE A 63 3.85 -8.14 -2.32
CA PHE A 63 3.38 -6.77 -2.46
C PHE A 63 2.83 -6.23 -1.13
N MET A 64 1.90 -6.97 -0.50
CA MET A 64 1.30 -6.54 0.76
C MET A 64 2.34 -6.47 1.88
N TYR A 65 3.26 -7.43 1.93
CA TYR A 65 4.33 -7.43 2.92
C TYR A 65 5.18 -6.16 2.78
N THR A 66 5.63 -5.86 1.56
CA THR A 66 6.47 -4.69 1.31
C THR A 66 5.76 -3.40 1.69
N MET A 67 4.50 -3.27 1.28
CA MET A 67 3.72 -2.08 1.57
C MET A 67 3.52 -1.89 3.08
N ARG A 68 3.13 -2.95 3.79
CA ARG A 68 2.91 -2.90 5.23
C ARG A 68 4.19 -2.57 5.99
N GLN A 69 5.29 -3.23 5.64
CA GLN A 69 6.57 -3.00 6.31
C GLN A 69 7.05 -1.57 6.10
N SER A 70 7.00 -1.09 4.87
CA SER A 70 7.46 0.25 4.55
C SER A 70 6.65 1.32 5.27
N TYR A 71 5.34 1.20 5.22
CA TYR A 71 4.48 2.20 5.84
C TYR A 71 4.50 2.12 7.35
N SER A 72 4.53 0.91 7.94
CA SER A 72 4.60 0.75 9.39
C SER A 72 5.86 1.36 9.97
N LYS A 73 6.99 1.19 9.29
CA LYS A 73 8.24 1.83 9.72
C LYS A 73 8.09 3.34 9.79
N TYR A 74 7.58 3.94 8.75
CA TYR A 74 7.35 5.38 8.73
C TYR A 74 6.35 5.79 9.82
N PHE A 75 5.22 5.11 9.90
CA PHE A 75 4.11 5.45 10.79
C PHE A 75 4.55 5.42 12.26
N ASN A 76 5.30 4.38 12.63
CA ASN A 76 5.72 4.20 14.02
C ASN A 76 6.84 5.14 14.44
N HIS A 77 7.52 5.76 13.49
CA HIS A 77 8.62 6.70 13.78
C HIS A 77 8.23 8.17 13.57
N LYS A 78 6.98 8.42 13.22
CA LYS A 78 6.47 9.77 13.12
C LYS A 78 6.00 10.29 14.51
#